data_64009b072575ff2ac6ae33a3b0843aa2
#
_entry.id   64009b072575ff2ac6ae33a3b0843aa2
#
_cell.length_a   1.000
_cell.length_b   1.000
_cell.length_c   1.000
_cell.angle_alpha   90.00
_cell.angle_beta   90.00
_cell.angle_gamma   90.00
#
_symmetry.space_group_name_H-M   'P 1'
#
loop_
_entity.id
_entity.type
_entity.pdbx_description
1 polymer ?
#
loop_
_entity_poly.entity_id
_entity_poly.type
_entity_poly.pdbx_seq_one_letter_code
_entity_poly.pdbx_strand_id
1 'polypeptide(L)'
;SGLISLSTGFATASGSVQLSTGDGNDVAGDIILQAGSSDKSGGNVALKSGAGGSVSVSSSDKLSMTSNGRTVISTLSGEQDNTDISMTTGASSSGASGSVSLKTGDAESGSAGSIVIGAGVSGLAAGGDTSIYGGATTASGEVGGSLKLAAGDGGIGGDVSISAGVGSVEHGGDVSVSAGFTNSDSPSAGVRLEGGFSEEMSGASVSVSNSVSILGGERGGGN
;
A
#
# COMPACT_ATOMS: atom_id res chain seq x y z
N SER A 1 31.51 23.42 23.11
CA SER A 1 31.02 22.17 23.66
C SER A 1 31.92 21.04 23.18
N GLY A 2 32.10 20.03 24.02
CA GLY A 2 32.96 18.90 23.74
C GLY A 2 32.24 17.69 23.11
N LEU A 3 33.00 16.72 22.61
CA LEU A 3 32.52 15.40 22.17
C LEU A 3 32.42 14.48 23.41
N ILE A 4 31.32 13.78 23.53
CA ILE A 4 31.19 12.60 24.40
C ILE A 4 31.17 11.37 23.47
N SER A 5 32.12 10.44 23.66
CA SER A 5 32.20 9.20 22.87
C SER A 5 32.14 8.00 23.81
N LEU A 6 31.23 7.07 23.53
CA LEU A 6 31.12 5.78 24.21
C LEU A 6 31.31 4.68 23.19
N SER A 7 32.36 3.89 23.33
CA SER A 7 32.70 2.83 22.37
C SER A 7 33.28 1.62 23.08
N THR A 8 33.10 0.44 22.51
CA THR A 8 33.81 -0.77 22.89
C THR A 8 35.10 -0.91 22.06
N GLY A 9 36.11 -1.63 22.58
CA GLY A 9 37.37 -1.84 21.90
C GLY A 9 37.24 -2.75 20.67
N PHE A 10 38.24 -2.66 19.77
CA PHE A 10 38.38 -3.58 18.64
C PHE A 10 38.95 -4.93 19.15
N ALA A 11 38.30 -6.03 18.75
CA ALA A 11 38.74 -7.40 19.03
C ALA A 11 38.13 -8.36 18.01
N THR A 12 38.54 -9.63 18.04
CA THR A 12 37.90 -10.71 17.25
C THR A 12 36.43 -10.83 17.55
N ALA A 13 36.04 -10.60 18.84
CA ALA A 13 34.67 -10.39 19.29
C ALA A 13 34.64 -9.14 20.18
N SER A 14 34.04 -8.04 19.71
CA SER A 14 33.94 -6.82 20.50
C SER A 14 32.80 -6.92 21.53
N GLY A 15 32.90 -6.10 22.58
CA GLY A 15 31.84 -6.01 23.59
C GLY A 15 30.59 -5.27 23.08
N SER A 16 29.50 -5.34 23.86
CA SER A 16 28.26 -4.59 23.64
C SER A 16 28.17 -3.35 24.51
N VAL A 17 27.41 -2.35 24.05
CA VAL A 17 26.93 -1.22 24.86
C VAL A 17 25.43 -1.38 25.02
N GLN A 18 24.95 -1.41 26.27
CA GLN A 18 23.54 -1.49 26.62
C GLN A 18 23.11 -0.24 27.38
N LEU A 19 22.00 0.36 26.96
CA LEU A 19 21.35 1.44 27.66
C LEU A 19 19.92 1.03 28.00
N SER A 20 19.59 0.94 29.27
CA SER A 20 18.26 0.52 29.73
C SER A 20 17.87 1.27 31.00
N THR A 21 16.59 1.48 31.22
CA THR A 21 16.01 1.88 32.51
C THR A 21 15.56 0.63 33.25
N GLY A 22 15.43 0.73 34.60
CA GLY A 22 14.91 -0.35 35.43
C GLY A 22 13.40 -0.50 35.32
N ASP A 23 12.92 -1.68 35.69
CA ASP A 23 11.49 -1.96 35.83
C ASP A 23 10.91 -1.21 37.05
N GLY A 24 9.66 -0.75 36.93
CA GLY A 24 8.93 -0.10 38.01
C GLY A 24 7.61 -0.79 38.27
N ASN A 25 7.17 -0.85 39.54
CA ASN A 25 5.87 -1.41 39.89
C ASN A 25 4.69 -0.53 39.41
N ASP A 26 4.86 0.79 39.44
CA ASP A 26 3.83 1.75 39.03
C ASP A 26 4.23 2.44 37.71
N VAL A 27 5.47 2.96 37.63
CA VAL A 27 6.01 3.68 36.47
C VAL A 27 7.47 3.31 36.27
N ALA A 28 7.87 2.99 35.06
CA ALA A 28 9.28 2.84 34.66
C ALA A 28 9.84 4.16 34.12
N GLY A 29 11.17 4.29 34.10
CA GLY A 29 11.84 5.47 33.54
C GLY A 29 11.90 5.47 32.02
N ASP A 30 12.11 6.65 31.42
CA ASP A 30 12.25 6.85 29.98
C ASP A 30 13.72 6.87 29.53
N ILE A 31 13.98 6.48 28.28
CA ILE A 31 15.22 6.79 27.56
C ILE A 31 14.88 7.81 26.48
N ILE A 32 15.48 9.01 26.56
CA ILE A 32 15.28 10.10 25.62
C ILE A 32 16.58 10.34 24.83
N LEU A 33 16.50 10.19 23.49
CA LEU A 33 17.57 10.52 22.56
C LEU A 33 17.14 11.75 21.75
N GLN A 34 17.80 12.88 21.98
CA GLN A 34 17.46 14.15 21.37
C GLN A 34 18.70 14.87 20.87
N ALA A 35 18.70 15.28 19.60
CA ALA A 35 19.71 16.20 19.09
C ALA A 35 19.31 17.64 19.38
N GLY A 36 20.31 18.51 19.56
CA GLY A 36 20.09 19.93 19.83
C GLY A 36 19.53 20.69 18.63
N SER A 37 18.77 21.75 18.90
CA SER A 37 18.27 22.69 17.91
C SER A 37 19.20 23.87 17.70
N SER A 38 19.12 24.53 16.55
CA SER A 38 19.83 25.75 16.19
C SER A 38 19.03 26.54 15.17
N ASP A 39 19.18 27.85 15.16
CA ASP A 39 18.55 28.74 14.17
C ASP A 39 19.05 28.53 12.74
N LYS A 40 20.21 27.89 12.56
CA LYS A 40 20.82 27.67 11.25
C LYS A 40 20.78 26.18 10.82
N SER A 41 21.16 25.26 11.72
CA SER A 41 21.25 23.84 11.42
C SER A 41 21.16 23.04 12.71
N GLY A 42 20.11 22.29 12.91
CA GLY A 42 19.95 21.38 14.05
C GLY A 42 20.89 20.17 13.99
N GLY A 43 21.03 19.48 15.12
CA GLY A 43 21.75 18.22 15.19
C GLY A 43 20.96 17.06 14.61
N ASN A 44 21.63 15.95 14.32
CA ASN A 44 21.04 14.71 13.81
C ASN A 44 21.09 13.60 14.86
N VAL A 45 20.08 12.74 14.88
CA VAL A 45 20.11 11.40 15.50
C VAL A 45 20.22 10.37 14.39
N ALA A 46 21.24 9.53 14.41
CA ALA A 46 21.45 8.49 13.43
C ALA A 46 21.56 7.11 14.11
N LEU A 47 20.73 6.15 13.70
CA LEU A 47 20.81 4.74 14.09
C LEU A 47 21.25 3.92 12.88
N LYS A 48 22.37 3.21 13.02
CA LYS A 48 22.96 2.41 11.95
C LYS A 48 23.43 1.07 12.49
N SER A 49 23.15 -0.01 11.79
CA SER A 49 23.80 -1.29 12.00
C SER A 49 25.13 -1.37 11.22
N GLY A 50 25.98 -2.27 11.61
CA GLY A 50 27.13 -2.69 10.80
C GLY A 50 26.71 -3.59 9.64
N ALA A 51 27.66 -3.96 8.76
CA ALA A 51 27.42 -4.92 7.69
C ALA A 51 26.92 -6.27 8.26
N GLY A 52 25.85 -6.80 7.70
CA GLY A 52 25.19 -8.02 8.18
C GLY A 52 24.37 -7.87 9.47
N GLY A 53 24.33 -6.67 10.06
CA GLY A 53 23.53 -6.38 11.25
C GLY A 53 22.14 -5.80 10.92
N SER A 54 21.28 -5.69 11.94
CA SER A 54 19.93 -5.13 11.82
C SER A 54 19.70 -3.99 12.81
N VAL A 55 18.75 -3.09 12.50
CA VAL A 55 18.15 -2.16 13.43
C VAL A 55 16.70 -2.61 13.65
N SER A 56 16.32 -2.89 14.90
CA SER A 56 14.97 -3.30 15.27
C SER A 56 14.33 -2.24 16.17
N VAL A 57 13.11 -1.81 15.83
CA VAL A 57 12.31 -0.89 16.64
C VAL A 57 10.97 -1.56 16.90
N SER A 58 10.64 -1.80 18.17
CA SER A 58 9.39 -2.43 18.58
C SER A 58 8.73 -1.67 19.72
N SER A 59 7.42 -1.70 19.77
CA SER A 59 6.61 -1.10 20.83
C SER A 59 5.45 -2.05 21.16
N SER A 60 5.12 -2.17 22.42
CA SER A 60 3.99 -2.97 22.89
C SER A 60 2.64 -2.28 22.68
N ASP A 61 2.62 -0.95 22.58
CA ASP A 61 1.39 -0.16 22.43
C ASP A 61 1.43 0.66 21.13
N LYS A 62 2.22 1.71 21.07
CA LYS A 62 2.24 2.65 19.94
C LYS A 62 3.64 2.96 19.46
N LEU A 63 3.88 2.81 18.18
CA LEU A 63 5.03 3.40 17.48
C LEU A 63 4.55 4.57 16.62
N SER A 64 5.10 5.77 16.84
CA SER A 64 4.77 6.98 16.07
C SER A 64 6.02 7.53 15.39
N MET A 65 5.94 7.76 14.07
CA MET A 65 6.97 8.44 13.29
C MET A 65 6.36 9.70 12.67
N THR A 66 6.85 10.87 13.05
CA THR A 66 6.33 12.16 12.57
C THR A 66 7.46 13.02 12.06
N SER A 67 7.27 13.70 10.94
CA SER A 67 8.23 14.65 10.36
C SER A 67 7.50 15.88 9.85
N ASN A 68 8.05 17.07 10.11
CA ASN A 68 7.57 18.33 9.51
C ASN A 68 8.06 18.49 8.05
N GLY A 69 8.96 17.62 7.60
CA GLY A 69 9.50 17.62 6.28
C GLY A 69 9.22 16.30 5.56
N ARG A 70 10.20 15.83 4.83
CA ARG A 70 10.11 14.60 4.05
C ARG A 70 10.44 13.38 4.90
N THR A 71 9.57 12.37 4.89
CA THR A 71 9.87 11.02 5.37
C THR A 71 10.17 10.11 4.17
N VAL A 72 11.27 9.36 4.22
CA VAL A 72 11.66 8.39 3.19
C VAL A 72 11.81 7.02 3.82
N ILE A 73 11.13 6.02 3.26
CA ILE A 73 11.31 4.61 3.58
C ILE A 73 11.71 3.93 2.26
N SER A 74 12.94 3.44 2.17
CA SER A 74 13.47 2.83 0.95
C SER A 74 14.47 1.73 1.28
N THR A 75 14.53 0.72 0.42
CA THR A 75 15.64 -0.21 0.36
C THR A 75 16.72 0.35 -0.56
N LEU A 76 17.98 0.02 -0.31
CA LEU A 76 19.07 0.41 -1.19
C LEU A 76 19.22 -0.63 -2.31
N SER A 77 19.61 -0.18 -3.51
CA SER A 77 20.04 -1.07 -4.58
C SER A 77 21.32 -1.80 -4.15
N GLY A 78 21.37 -3.11 -4.32
CA GLY A 78 22.51 -3.96 -4.00
C GLY A 78 22.70 -5.02 -5.08
N GLU A 79 23.85 -5.67 -5.08
CA GLU A 79 24.16 -6.81 -5.96
C GLU A 79 23.52 -8.13 -5.47
N GLN A 80 22.87 -8.10 -4.31
CA GLN A 80 22.20 -9.25 -3.70
C GLN A 80 20.68 -9.17 -3.96
N ASP A 81 20.06 -10.30 -4.21
CA ASP A 81 18.63 -10.45 -4.34
C ASP A 81 17.89 -10.07 -3.04
N ASN A 82 16.70 -9.51 -3.17
CA ASN A 82 15.68 -9.30 -2.14
C ASN A 82 15.95 -8.19 -1.11
N THR A 83 15.55 -6.99 -1.47
CA THR A 83 15.37 -5.90 -0.52
C THR A 83 13.87 -5.50 -0.51
N ASP A 84 13.09 -6.10 0.40
CA ASP A 84 11.65 -5.88 0.49
C ASP A 84 11.30 -4.78 1.50
N ILE A 85 10.19 -4.08 1.23
CA ILE A 85 9.46 -3.30 2.22
C ILE A 85 8.13 -4.01 2.45
N SER A 86 7.89 -4.50 3.69
CA SER A 86 6.66 -5.18 4.06
C SER A 86 5.90 -4.40 5.12
N MET A 87 4.62 -4.13 4.87
CA MET A 87 3.70 -3.50 5.82
C MET A 87 2.48 -4.40 6.02
N THR A 88 2.33 -4.97 7.21
CA THR A 88 1.24 -5.89 7.56
C THR A 88 0.64 -5.53 8.90
N THR A 89 -0.65 -5.76 9.07
CA THR A 89 -1.31 -5.73 10.38
C THR A 89 -1.34 -7.14 10.98
N GLY A 90 -1.33 -7.22 12.30
CA GLY A 90 -1.42 -8.50 13.01
C GLY A 90 -2.76 -9.20 12.79
N ALA A 91 -2.74 -10.53 12.83
CA ALA A 91 -3.97 -11.34 12.85
C ALA A 91 -4.67 -11.20 14.21
N SER A 92 -6.00 -11.24 14.21
CA SER A 92 -6.81 -11.30 15.44
C SER A 92 -7.50 -12.66 15.55
N SER A 93 -7.44 -13.25 16.73
CA SER A 93 -8.12 -14.53 17.02
C SER A 93 -9.54 -14.36 17.59
N SER A 94 -9.90 -13.17 18.07
CA SER A 94 -11.15 -12.95 18.80
C SER A 94 -11.88 -11.64 18.45
N GLY A 95 -11.36 -10.86 17.53
CA GLY A 95 -11.95 -9.58 17.13
C GLY A 95 -11.53 -9.18 15.72
N ALA A 96 -11.80 -7.93 15.33
CA ALA A 96 -11.34 -7.40 14.05
C ALA A 96 -9.81 -7.24 14.02
N SER A 97 -9.17 -7.51 12.89
CA SER A 97 -7.77 -7.18 12.66
C SER A 97 -7.59 -5.67 12.44
N GLY A 98 -6.33 -5.19 12.52
CA GLY A 98 -6.00 -3.80 12.25
C GLY A 98 -6.22 -3.42 10.77
N SER A 99 -6.25 -2.12 10.49
CA SER A 99 -6.33 -1.56 9.13
C SER A 99 -5.02 -0.88 8.74
N VAL A 100 -4.73 -0.87 7.44
CA VAL A 100 -3.69 -0.01 6.84
C VAL A 100 -4.39 1.13 6.11
N SER A 101 -4.02 2.38 6.40
CA SER A 101 -4.56 3.56 5.73
C SER A 101 -3.44 4.34 5.06
N LEU A 102 -3.57 4.58 3.74
CA LEU A 102 -2.68 5.44 2.95
C LEU A 102 -3.50 6.59 2.37
N LYS A 103 -3.25 7.81 2.84
CA LYS A 103 -3.98 9.01 2.46
C LYS A 103 -3.04 10.20 2.37
N THR A 104 -3.23 11.07 1.39
CA THR A 104 -2.61 12.40 1.35
C THR A 104 -3.41 13.39 2.19
N GLY A 105 -2.77 14.46 2.66
CA GLY A 105 -3.45 15.53 3.39
C GLY A 105 -4.32 16.39 2.48
N ASP A 106 -5.29 17.06 3.08
CA ASP A 106 -6.13 18.05 2.42
C ASP A 106 -5.33 19.33 2.16
N ALA A 107 -5.64 20.07 1.10
CA ALA A 107 -5.05 21.36 0.77
C ALA A 107 -6.15 22.43 0.64
N GLU A 108 -6.07 23.50 1.46
CA GLU A 108 -7.09 24.56 1.46
C GLU A 108 -6.94 25.54 0.29
N SER A 109 -5.71 25.81 -0.15
CA SER A 109 -5.42 26.84 -1.18
C SER A 109 -4.49 26.38 -2.29
N GLY A 110 -4.28 25.07 -2.43
CA GLY A 110 -3.44 24.48 -3.46
C GLY A 110 -3.94 23.12 -3.90
N SER A 111 -3.18 22.40 -4.72
CA SER A 111 -3.50 21.02 -5.08
C SER A 111 -3.11 20.07 -3.97
N ALA A 112 -3.96 19.11 -3.66
CA ALA A 112 -3.63 17.99 -2.78
C ALA A 112 -2.52 17.11 -3.38
N GLY A 113 -1.81 16.36 -2.53
CA GLY A 113 -0.78 15.44 -2.97
C GLY A 113 -1.33 14.24 -3.76
N SER A 114 -0.47 13.57 -4.51
CA SER A 114 -0.81 12.35 -5.27
C SER A 114 -0.36 11.09 -4.54
N ILE A 115 -1.07 9.97 -4.77
CA ILE A 115 -0.63 8.62 -4.43
C ILE A 115 -0.28 7.91 -5.73
N VAL A 116 0.94 7.36 -5.82
CA VAL A 116 1.40 6.58 -6.98
C VAL A 116 1.75 5.18 -6.52
N ILE A 117 1.13 4.17 -7.14
CA ILE A 117 1.39 2.75 -6.91
C ILE A 117 1.77 2.13 -8.24
N GLY A 118 2.97 1.60 -8.37
CA GLY A 118 3.47 1.01 -9.61
C GLY A 118 4.57 0.01 -9.37
N ALA A 119 4.60 -1.05 -10.16
CA ALA A 119 5.71 -1.98 -10.23
C ALA A 119 6.87 -1.41 -11.07
N GLY A 120 8.09 -1.84 -10.79
CA GLY A 120 9.29 -1.44 -11.52
C GLY A 120 9.36 -2.05 -12.93
N VAL A 121 10.23 -1.47 -13.76
CA VAL A 121 10.52 -1.96 -15.10
C VAL A 121 11.62 -3.02 -15.05
N SER A 122 11.42 -4.14 -15.75
CA SER A 122 12.46 -5.13 -16.00
C SER A 122 13.10 -4.92 -17.38
N GLY A 123 14.42 -5.00 -17.45
CA GLY A 123 15.16 -4.90 -18.72
C GLY A 123 15.40 -6.24 -19.43
N LEU A 124 15.36 -7.39 -18.73
CA LEU A 124 15.75 -8.70 -19.25
C LEU A 124 14.76 -9.82 -18.92
N ALA A 125 13.70 -9.54 -18.15
CA ALA A 125 12.71 -10.53 -17.72
C ALA A 125 11.31 -9.93 -17.73
N ALA A 126 10.31 -10.67 -17.29
CA ALA A 126 8.94 -10.17 -17.13
C ALA A 126 8.89 -8.97 -16.14
N GLY A 127 8.01 -8.03 -16.36
CA GLY A 127 7.73 -6.94 -15.43
C GLY A 127 7.08 -7.45 -14.13
N GLY A 128 7.14 -6.64 -13.09
CA GLY A 128 6.47 -6.95 -11.82
C GLY A 128 4.95 -6.75 -11.90
N ASP A 129 4.20 -7.54 -11.13
CA ASP A 129 2.74 -7.45 -11.03
C ASP A 129 2.31 -6.47 -9.94
N THR A 130 1.15 -5.84 -10.13
CA THR A 130 0.41 -5.14 -9.09
C THR A 130 -0.93 -5.83 -8.86
N SER A 131 -1.17 -6.33 -7.65
CA SER A 131 -2.40 -7.07 -7.31
C SER A 131 -3.17 -6.38 -6.18
N ILE A 132 -4.49 -6.17 -6.39
CA ILE A 132 -5.39 -5.54 -5.40
C ILE A 132 -6.63 -6.43 -5.24
N TYR A 133 -6.91 -6.90 -4.03
CA TYR A 133 -8.00 -7.83 -3.72
C TYR A 133 -8.86 -7.33 -2.55
N GLY A 134 -10.16 -7.56 -2.60
CA GLY A 134 -11.03 -7.53 -1.43
C GLY A 134 -10.79 -8.77 -0.55
N GLY A 135 -11.02 -8.67 0.75
CA GLY A 135 -10.89 -9.80 1.68
C GLY A 135 -11.96 -10.88 1.42
N ALA A 136 -11.57 -12.15 1.50
CA ALA A 136 -12.51 -13.27 1.45
C ALA A 136 -13.06 -13.59 2.85
N THR A 137 -14.27 -14.18 2.89
CA THR A 137 -14.83 -14.78 4.11
C THR A 137 -15.17 -16.25 3.85
N THR A 138 -14.99 -17.08 4.86
CA THR A 138 -15.42 -18.49 4.86
C THR A 138 -16.72 -18.69 5.65
N ALA A 139 -17.23 -17.62 6.29
CA ALA A 139 -18.46 -17.68 7.07
C ALA A 139 -19.68 -17.74 6.14
N SER A 140 -20.57 -18.69 6.41
CA SER A 140 -21.80 -18.86 5.63
C SER A 140 -22.77 -17.69 5.86
N GLY A 141 -23.25 -17.09 4.76
CA GLY A 141 -24.18 -15.97 4.80
C GLY A 141 -23.53 -14.58 4.95
N GLU A 142 -22.21 -14.50 5.12
CA GLU A 142 -21.48 -13.24 5.20
C GLU A 142 -20.95 -12.78 3.84
N VAL A 143 -20.78 -11.47 3.68
CA VAL A 143 -20.36 -10.84 2.41
C VAL A 143 -18.85 -10.62 2.40
N GLY A 144 -18.17 -11.01 1.33
CA GLY A 144 -16.76 -10.71 1.09
C GLY A 144 -16.48 -9.21 0.95
N GLY A 145 -15.24 -8.80 1.15
CA GLY A 145 -14.82 -7.40 1.02
C GLY A 145 -14.97 -6.88 -0.42
N SER A 146 -15.35 -5.61 -0.55
CA SER A 146 -15.50 -4.94 -1.85
C SER A 146 -14.21 -4.20 -2.24
N LEU A 147 -13.92 -4.16 -3.55
CA LEU A 147 -12.99 -3.22 -4.16
C LEU A 147 -13.78 -2.08 -4.82
N LYS A 148 -13.48 -0.81 -4.49
CA LYS A 148 -14.10 0.37 -5.07
C LYS A 148 -13.04 1.25 -5.74
N LEU A 149 -13.25 1.57 -7.01
CA LEU A 149 -12.46 2.52 -7.79
C LEU A 149 -13.39 3.66 -8.22
N ALA A 150 -13.11 4.88 -7.77
CA ALA A 150 -13.88 6.07 -8.11
C ALA A 150 -12.94 7.26 -8.30
N ALA A 151 -13.22 8.08 -9.29
CA ALA A 151 -12.58 9.37 -9.45
C ALA A 151 -13.20 10.41 -8.50
N GLY A 152 -12.53 11.55 -8.31
CA GLY A 152 -12.98 12.62 -7.44
C GLY A 152 -14.06 13.50 -8.09
N ASP A 153 -14.95 14.03 -7.25
CA ASP A 153 -15.95 15.02 -7.64
C ASP A 153 -15.32 16.40 -7.77
N GLY A 154 -15.86 17.25 -8.66
CA GLY A 154 -15.42 18.61 -8.86
C GLY A 154 -16.39 19.39 -9.74
N GLY A 155 -16.10 20.67 -10.00
CA GLY A 155 -16.80 21.44 -11.05
C GLY A 155 -16.64 20.79 -12.43
N ILE A 156 -15.52 20.11 -12.65
CA ILE A 156 -15.30 19.11 -13.70
C ILE A 156 -14.85 17.85 -12.98
N GLY A 157 -15.57 16.74 -13.16
CA GLY A 157 -15.24 15.46 -12.52
C GLY A 157 -13.93 14.87 -13.04
N GLY A 158 -13.28 14.05 -12.19
CA GLY A 158 -12.09 13.30 -12.59
C GLY A 158 -12.44 12.04 -13.42
N ASP A 159 -11.45 11.49 -14.11
CA ASP A 159 -11.59 10.30 -14.97
C ASP A 159 -11.09 9.03 -14.27
N VAL A 160 -11.70 7.88 -14.60
CA VAL A 160 -11.14 6.55 -14.35
C VAL A 160 -10.74 5.94 -15.70
N SER A 161 -9.44 5.67 -15.90
CA SER A 161 -8.90 5.07 -17.11
C SER A 161 -8.33 3.70 -16.84
N ILE A 162 -8.77 2.68 -17.60
CA ILE A 162 -8.27 1.30 -17.53
C ILE A 162 -7.81 0.89 -18.93
N SER A 163 -6.52 0.54 -19.06
CA SER A 163 -5.95 0.13 -20.34
C SER A 163 -4.98 -1.03 -20.15
N ALA A 164 -4.97 -1.96 -21.10
CA ALA A 164 -3.96 -3.00 -21.18
C ALA A 164 -2.66 -2.48 -21.83
N GLY A 165 -1.57 -3.22 -21.67
CA GLY A 165 -0.27 -2.91 -22.24
C GLY A 165 -0.21 -3.11 -23.76
N VAL A 166 0.67 -2.34 -24.41
CA VAL A 166 0.92 -2.49 -25.84
C VAL A 166 1.99 -3.54 -26.08
N GLY A 167 1.69 -4.51 -26.96
CA GLY A 167 2.69 -5.44 -27.51
C GLY A 167 3.41 -4.80 -28.70
N SER A 168 4.74 -4.79 -28.68
CA SER A 168 5.53 -4.24 -29.78
C SER A 168 5.96 -5.29 -30.82
N VAL A 169 5.90 -6.58 -30.49
CA VAL A 169 6.37 -7.70 -31.32
C VAL A 169 5.23 -8.64 -31.67
N GLU A 170 4.35 -8.93 -30.71
CA GLU A 170 3.22 -9.85 -30.89
C GLU A 170 1.90 -9.12 -30.61
N HIS A 171 1.05 -9.67 -29.76
CA HIS A 171 -0.24 -9.07 -29.41
C HIS A 171 -0.13 -8.20 -28.15
N GLY A 172 -1.05 -7.23 -28.02
CA GLY A 172 -1.23 -6.45 -26.79
C GLY A 172 -1.87 -7.28 -25.68
N GLY A 173 -1.91 -6.74 -24.47
CA GLY A 173 -2.60 -7.33 -23.34
C GLY A 173 -4.12 -7.14 -23.42
N ASP A 174 -4.86 -7.91 -22.65
CA ASP A 174 -6.33 -7.86 -22.56
C ASP A 174 -6.80 -7.14 -21.30
N VAL A 175 -7.97 -6.49 -21.38
CA VAL A 175 -8.75 -6.05 -20.22
C VAL A 175 -9.94 -6.99 -20.08
N SER A 176 -10.00 -7.77 -19.00
CA SER A 176 -11.09 -8.70 -18.73
C SER A 176 -11.92 -8.24 -17.52
N VAL A 177 -13.24 -8.14 -17.70
CA VAL A 177 -14.20 -7.80 -16.64
C VAL A 177 -15.24 -8.90 -16.57
N SER A 178 -15.33 -9.60 -15.43
CA SER A 178 -16.27 -10.69 -15.22
C SER A 178 -17.04 -10.53 -13.91
N ALA A 179 -18.32 -10.90 -13.94
CA ALA A 179 -19.12 -10.98 -12.72
C ALA A 179 -18.83 -12.29 -11.96
N GLY A 180 -19.14 -12.30 -10.66
CA GLY A 180 -19.00 -13.48 -9.81
C GLY A 180 -19.98 -14.60 -10.21
N PHE A 181 -19.54 -15.84 -10.01
CA PHE A 181 -20.34 -17.04 -10.23
C PHE A 181 -21.00 -17.51 -8.93
N THR A 182 -22.20 -18.07 -9.00
CA THR A 182 -22.88 -18.72 -7.88
C THR A 182 -23.17 -20.18 -8.18
N ASN A 183 -23.00 -21.06 -7.19
CA ASN A 183 -23.34 -22.49 -7.25
C ASN A 183 -24.77 -22.80 -6.76
N SER A 184 -25.56 -21.77 -6.43
CA SER A 184 -26.93 -21.91 -5.93
C SER A 184 -27.96 -21.51 -6.99
N ASP A 185 -29.24 -21.84 -6.77
CA ASP A 185 -30.36 -21.42 -7.61
C ASP A 185 -30.67 -19.90 -7.50
N SER A 186 -29.83 -19.14 -6.77
CA SER A 186 -29.93 -17.69 -6.69
C SER A 186 -29.50 -17.01 -8.00
N PRO A 187 -30.05 -15.82 -8.33
CA PRO A 187 -29.63 -15.08 -9.51
C PRO A 187 -28.13 -14.81 -9.49
N SER A 188 -27.44 -15.02 -10.61
CA SER A 188 -26.04 -14.67 -10.79
C SER A 188 -25.84 -13.15 -10.81
N ALA A 189 -24.65 -12.69 -10.41
CA ALA A 189 -24.25 -11.31 -10.55
C ALA A 189 -24.05 -10.92 -12.03
N GLY A 190 -24.15 -9.65 -12.36
CA GLY A 190 -23.96 -9.12 -13.72
C GLY A 190 -22.89 -8.03 -13.77
N VAL A 191 -22.34 -7.82 -14.95
CA VAL A 191 -21.55 -6.63 -15.29
C VAL A 191 -22.50 -5.60 -15.88
N ARG A 192 -22.51 -4.38 -15.33
CA ARG A 192 -23.34 -3.26 -15.79
C ARG A 192 -22.44 -2.13 -16.28
N LEU A 193 -22.67 -1.68 -17.50
CA LEU A 193 -22.02 -0.53 -18.10
C LEU A 193 -23.09 0.52 -18.42
N GLU A 194 -22.94 1.73 -17.92
CA GLU A 194 -23.87 2.82 -18.11
C GLU A 194 -23.13 4.09 -18.54
N GLY A 195 -23.70 4.83 -19.47
CA GLY A 195 -23.30 6.21 -19.78
C GLY A 195 -23.77 7.17 -18.70
N GLY A 196 -23.06 8.30 -18.55
CA GLY A 196 -23.46 9.37 -17.63
C GLY A 196 -24.80 10.00 -18.03
N PHE A 197 -25.52 10.54 -17.06
CA PHE A 197 -26.77 11.27 -17.25
C PHE A 197 -26.53 12.79 -17.20
N SER A 198 -27.26 13.55 -18.01
CA SER A 198 -27.33 15.02 -17.96
C SER A 198 -28.79 15.45 -17.90
N GLU A 199 -29.11 16.42 -17.06
CA GLU A 199 -30.48 16.96 -16.95
C GLU A 199 -30.87 17.82 -18.15
N GLU A 200 -29.90 18.47 -18.80
CA GLU A 200 -30.15 19.45 -19.89
C GLU A 200 -29.76 18.96 -21.27
N MET A 201 -28.94 17.91 -21.39
CA MET A 201 -28.41 17.39 -22.65
C MET A 201 -28.59 15.87 -22.73
N SER A 202 -28.50 15.31 -23.94
CA SER A 202 -28.45 13.85 -24.10
C SER A 202 -27.26 13.25 -23.33
N GLY A 203 -27.53 12.18 -22.58
CA GLY A 203 -26.53 11.48 -21.79
C GLY A 203 -25.39 10.90 -22.64
N ALA A 204 -24.28 10.59 -22.00
CA ALA A 204 -23.13 9.96 -22.65
C ALA A 204 -23.47 8.53 -23.14
N SER A 205 -22.81 8.09 -24.19
CA SER A 205 -22.98 6.75 -24.74
C SER A 205 -21.90 5.79 -24.28
N VAL A 206 -22.23 4.50 -24.26
CA VAL A 206 -21.24 3.42 -24.27
C VAL A 206 -20.90 3.12 -25.72
N SER A 207 -19.62 3.29 -26.11
CA SER A 207 -19.16 3.03 -27.48
C SER A 207 -18.22 1.83 -27.51
N VAL A 208 -18.49 0.92 -28.46
CA VAL A 208 -17.61 -0.22 -28.73
C VAL A 208 -17.18 -0.14 -30.19
N SER A 209 -15.87 -0.09 -30.43
CA SER A 209 -15.29 -0.10 -31.78
C SER A 209 -14.80 -1.52 -32.13
N ASN A 210 -14.81 -1.87 -33.39
CA ASN A 210 -14.51 -3.16 -34.01
C ASN A 210 -15.66 -4.17 -33.90
N SER A 211 -15.45 -5.33 -33.29
CA SER A 211 -16.46 -6.40 -33.20
C SER A 211 -17.02 -6.52 -31.80
N VAL A 212 -18.32 -6.73 -31.71
CA VAL A 212 -19.04 -7.07 -30.47
C VAL A 212 -19.62 -8.47 -30.63
N SER A 213 -19.32 -9.38 -29.71
CA SER A 213 -19.99 -10.66 -29.58
C SER A 213 -20.75 -10.70 -28.26
N ILE A 214 -22.08 -10.84 -28.32
CA ILE A 214 -22.94 -10.96 -27.15
C ILE A 214 -23.44 -12.41 -27.11
N LEU A 215 -22.91 -13.20 -26.19
CA LEU A 215 -23.35 -14.59 -25.97
C LEU A 215 -24.18 -14.64 -24.68
N GLY A 216 -25.39 -15.13 -24.78
CA GLY A 216 -26.23 -15.47 -23.61
C GLY A 216 -25.61 -16.66 -22.86
N GLY A 217 -25.59 -16.60 -21.52
CA GLY A 217 -25.22 -17.75 -20.71
C GLY A 217 -26.23 -18.92 -20.94
N GLU A 218 -25.75 -20.09 -21.30
CA GLU A 218 -26.59 -21.28 -21.34
C GLU A 218 -26.96 -21.70 -19.91
N ARG A 219 -28.26 -21.87 -19.64
CA ARG A 219 -28.68 -22.63 -18.47
C ARG A 219 -28.22 -24.08 -18.72
N GLY A 220 -27.35 -24.60 -17.91
CA GLY A 220 -27.08 -26.02 -17.82
C GLY A 220 -28.39 -26.72 -17.48
N GLY A 221 -29.11 -27.20 -18.50
CA GLY A 221 -30.27 -28.05 -18.30
C GLY A 221 -29.78 -29.41 -17.82
N GLY A 222 -29.92 -29.67 -16.52
CA GLY A 222 -29.85 -31.02 -15.99
C GLY A 222 -31.11 -31.76 -16.41
N ASN A 223 -30.95 -32.86 -17.10
CA ASN A 223 -31.93 -33.94 -17.24
C ASN A 223 -32.02 -34.70 -15.92
#